data_6568d0f95df43120ddc4986c1d4fcbda
#
_entry.id   6568d0f95df43120ddc4986c1d4fcbda
#
_cell.length_a   1.000
_cell.length_b   1.000
_cell.length_c   1.000
_cell.angle_alpha   90.00
_cell.angle_beta   90.00
_cell.angle_gamma   90.00
#
_symmetry.space_group_name_H-M   'P 1'
#
loop_
_entity.id
_entity.type
_entity.pdbx_description
1 polymer ?
#
loop_
_entity_poly.entity_id
_entity_poly.type
_entity_poly.pdbx_seq_one_letter_code
_entity_poly.pdbx_strand_id
1 'polypeptide(L)'
;FFRKVENSYVSSIVIDIRENRGGFILLLEHLLSYINTSGKTFDLTYSYKRSDLDRFETLSKLKKMDFIKKAKRVYPRGMISKEYDFFNSPKGTVSHILYEKQLSNRRDYVFDGNCSLYINGLSMSASVLLATWFKEANRGKVIGTPCFGSPQGTHGNPATIFLKYSGLPISISTLKLTPKNKQSENFGDIQMDKTIRFTKKDLRMGKDPFEKELSRD
;
A
#
# COMPACT_ATOMS: atom_id res chain seq x y z
N PHE A 1 15.96 -4.00 -11.24
CA PHE A 1 15.63 -5.41 -10.96
C PHE A 1 14.95 -6.04 -12.17
N PHE A 2 13.74 -5.63 -12.60
CA PHE A 2 12.95 -6.28 -13.64
C PHE A 2 13.64 -6.37 -15.01
N ARG A 3 14.45 -5.40 -15.42
CA ARG A 3 15.30 -5.52 -16.63
C ARG A 3 16.31 -6.69 -16.57
N LYS A 4 16.83 -6.98 -15.35
CA LYS A 4 17.73 -8.14 -15.18
C LYS A 4 16.95 -9.45 -15.24
N VAL A 5 15.73 -9.46 -14.69
CA VAL A 5 14.84 -10.64 -14.74
C VAL A 5 14.44 -10.93 -16.19
N GLU A 6 14.06 -9.91 -16.97
CA GLU A 6 13.73 -10.02 -18.40
C GLU A 6 14.83 -10.71 -19.22
N ASN A 7 16.08 -10.34 -18.97
CA ASN A 7 17.24 -10.87 -19.66
C ASN A 7 17.82 -12.16 -19.04
N SER A 8 17.05 -12.83 -18.17
CA SER A 8 17.47 -14.04 -17.47
C SER A 8 16.39 -15.11 -17.53
N TYR A 9 16.78 -16.37 -17.33
CA TYR A 9 15.83 -17.51 -17.29
C TYR A 9 15.16 -17.67 -15.93
N VAL A 10 14.80 -16.55 -15.27
CA VAL A 10 14.10 -16.57 -13.98
C VAL A 10 12.64 -16.94 -14.21
N SER A 11 12.22 -18.09 -13.69
CA SER A 11 10.85 -18.59 -13.76
C SER A 11 10.00 -18.19 -12.54
N SER A 12 10.63 -17.84 -11.41
CA SER A 12 9.94 -17.45 -10.18
C SER A 12 10.63 -16.28 -9.48
N ILE A 13 9.82 -15.42 -8.84
CA ILE A 13 10.29 -14.33 -7.97
C ILE A 13 9.57 -14.34 -6.64
N VAL A 14 10.27 -13.90 -5.62
CA VAL A 14 9.69 -13.63 -4.31
C VAL A 14 9.74 -12.12 -4.06
N ILE A 15 8.61 -11.57 -3.68
CA ILE A 15 8.50 -10.18 -3.21
C ILE A 15 8.39 -10.26 -1.68
N ASP A 16 9.49 -9.95 -0.99
CA ASP A 16 9.53 -9.95 0.46
C ASP A 16 9.21 -8.56 1.00
N ILE A 17 8.05 -8.43 1.64
CA ILE A 17 7.62 -7.21 2.32
C ILE A 17 7.44 -7.43 3.82
N ARG A 18 8.05 -8.46 4.37
CA ARG A 18 8.13 -8.63 5.82
C ARG A 18 8.82 -7.39 6.41
N GLU A 19 8.27 -6.89 7.52
CA GLU A 19 8.76 -5.67 8.20
C GLU A 19 8.65 -4.36 7.37
N ASN A 20 8.08 -4.41 6.16
CA ASN A 20 7.84 -3.22 5.36
C ASN A 20 6.63 -2.45 5.90
N ARG A 21 6.89 -1.30 6.48
CA ARG A 21 5.86 -0.45 7.12
C ARG A 21 5.04 0.40 6.13
N GLY A 22 5.16 0.12 4.84
CA GLY A 22 4.46 0.84 3.79
C GLY A 22 5.28 1.99 3.21
N GLY A 23 4.60 2.92 2.56
CA GLY A 23 5.24 4.05 1.89
C GLY A 23 4.32 4.71 0.86
N PHE A 24 4.93 5.27 -0.18
CA PHE A 24 4.20 5.99 -1.22
C PHE A 24 3.42 5.05 -2.14
N ILE A 25 2.14 5.33 -2.32
CA ILE A 25 1.23 4.57 -3.21
C ILE A 25 1.76 4.55 -4.66
N LEU A 26 2.37 5.63 -5.14
CA LEU A 26 2.94 5.66 -6.49
C LEU A 26 4.06 4.62 -6.70
N LEU A 27 4.84 4.30 -5.66
CA LEU A 27 5.85 3.23 -5.74
C LEU A 27 5.20 1.85 -5.80
N LEU A 28 4.10 1.66 -5.07
CA LEU A 28 3.29 0.45 -5.15
C LEU A 28 2.72 0.27 -6.56
N GLU A 29 2.08 1.30 -7.13
CA GLU A 29 1.56 1.26 -8.50
C GLU A 29 2.68 0.92 -9.52
N HIS A 30 3.87 1.49 -9.30
CA HIS A 30 5.02 1.22 -10.13
C HIS A 30 5.45 -0.26 -10.06
N LEU A 31 5.51 -0.85 -8.86
CA LEU A 31 5.77 -2.27 -8.69
C LEU A 31 4.71 -3.12 -9.38
N LEU A 32 3.43 -2.82 -9.13
CA LEU A 32 2.31 -3.56 -9.72
C LEU A 32 2.35 -3.56 -11.25
N SER A 33 2.81 -2.47 -11.88
CA SER A 33 2.93 -2.40 -13.35
C SER A 33 3.91 -3.41 -13.96
N TYR A 34 4.81 -4.00 -13.17
CA TYR A 34 5.74 -5.04 -13.61
C TYR A 34 5.25 -6.46 -13.36
N ILE A 35 4.23 -6.64 -12.53
CA ILE A 35 3.75 -7.98 -12.14
C ILE A 35 2.26 -8.19 -12.44
N ASN A 36 1.56 -7.19 -12.97
CA ASN A 36 0.13 -7.30 -13.27
C ASN A 36 -0.11 -8.04 -14.59
N THR A 37 -0.31 -9.34 -14.51
CA THR A 37 -0.64 -10.20 -15.67
C THR A 37 -2.15 -10.33 -15.89
N SER A 38 -2.97 -10.00 -14.88
CA SER A 38 -4.43 -10.15 -14.91
C SER A 38 -5.17 -8.98 -15.54
N GLY A 39 -4.49 -7.86 -15.82
CA GLY A 39 -5.14 -6.62 -16.23
C GLY A 39 -5.97 -5.94 -15.14
N LYS A 40 -5.92 -6.45 -13.89
CA LYS A 40 -6.70 -5.92 -12.78
C LYS A 40 -6.29 -4.48 -12.46
N THR A 41 -7.29 -3.63 -12.24
CA THR A 41 -7.08 -2.24 -11.81
C THR A 41 -6.62 -2.17 -10.34
N PHE A 42 -6.00 -1.06 -9.99
CA PHE A 42 -5.67 -0.71 -8.62
C PHE A 42 -6.52 0.49 -8.21
N ASP A 43 -7.67 0.21 -7.62
CA ASP A 43 -8.68 1.21 -7.32
C ASP A 43 -8.77 1.44 -5.82
N LEU A 44 -8.68 2.70 -5.42
CA LEU A 44 -8.74 3.12 -4.03
C LEU A 44 -9.74 4.26 -3.83
N THR A 45 -10.52 4.19 -2.76
CA THR A 45 -11.26 5.33 -2.26
C THR A 45 -10.44 6.03 -1.18
N TYR A 46 -10.14 7.30 -1.40
CA TYR A 46 -9.50 8.18 -0.43
C TYR A 46 -10.59 8.91 0.34
N SER A 47 -10.66 8.66 1.64
CA SER A 47 -11.63 9.30 2.52
C SER A 47 -10.91 10.26 3.46
N TYR A 48 -11.30 11.52 3.42
CA TYR A 48 -10.74 12.60 4.23
C TYR A 48 -11.81 13.23 5.10
N LYS A 49 -11.40 13.68 6.28
CA LYS A 49 -12.20 14.61 7.08
C LYS A 49 -11.40 15.89 7.29
N ARG A 50 -11.93 17.02 6.82
CA ARG A 50 -11.27 18.33 6.95
C ARG A 50 -11.12 18.70 8.43
N SER A 51 -9.89 18.91 8.88
CA SER A 51 -9.57 19.22 10.27
C SER A 51 -8.37 20.17 10.36
N ASP A 52 -8.11 20.72 11.53
CA ASP A 52 -6.92 21.53 11.82
C ASP A 52 -5.62 20.73 11.82
N LEU A 53 -5.73 19.40 11.92
CA LEU A 53 -4.58 18.49 11.93
C LEU A 53 -4.11 18.12 10.53
N ASP A 54 -4.78 18.65 9.48
CA ASP A 54 -4.42 18.34 8.11
C ASP A 54 -3.06 18.95 7.75
N ARG A 55 -2.08 18.09 7.48
CA ARG A 55 -0.72 18.52 7.07
C ARG A 55 -0.71 19.33 5.79
N PHE A 56 -1.79 19.29 5.01
CA PHE A 56 -1.95 20.05 3.77
C PHE A 56 -2.62 21.40 3.97
N GLU A 57 -2.97 21.79 5.18
CA GLU A 57 -3.55 23.10 5.46
C GLU A 57 -2.69 24.25 4.90
N THR A 58 -1.38 24.15 5.02
CA THR A 58 -0.45 25.12 4.44
C THR A 58 -0.52 25.16 2.92
N LEU A 59 -0.76 24.00 2.28
CA LEU A 59 -0.90 23.92 0.82
C LEU A 59 -2.25 24.45 0.34
N SER A 60 -3.31 24.33 1.13
CA SER A 60 -4.64 24.84 0.78
C SER A 60 -4.67 26.36 0.64
N LYS A 61 -3.76 27.06 1.31
CA LYS A 61 -3.60 28.52 1.20
C LYS A 61 -2.94 29.00 -0.11
N LEU A 62 -2.41 28.07 -0.92
CA LEU A 62 -1.81 28.37 -2.20
C LEU A 62 -2.89 28.58 -3.27
N LYS A 63 -2.57 29.38 -4.30
CA LYS A 63 -3.38 29.40 -5.52
C LYS A 63 -3.43 28.01 -6.14
N LYS A 64 -4.55 27.65 -6.79
CA LYS A 64 -4.79 26.30 -7.35
C LYS A 64 -3.62 25.77 -8.20
N MET A 65 -3.03 26.63 -9.04
CA MET A 65 -1.89 26.22 -9.89
C MET A 65 -0.63 25.88 -9.09
N ASP A 66 -0.35 26.61 -8.03
CA ASP A 66 0.83 26.35 -7.17
C ASP A 66 0.61 25.12 -6.30
N PHE A 67 -0.61 24.92 -5.81
CA PHE A 67 -1.02 23.68 -5.16
C PHE A 67 -0.79 22.49 -6.08
N ILE A 68 -1.30 22.54 -7.32
CA ILE A 68 -1.14 21.46 -8.30
C ILE A 68 0.34 21.17 -8.57
N LYS A 69 1.19 22.19 -8.74
CA LYS A 69 2.64 22.02 -8.97
C LYS A 69 3.32 21.30 -7.81
N LYS A 70 3.01 21.67 -6.57
CA LYS A 70 3.60 21.06 -5.37
C LYS A 70 3.03 19.66 -5.12
N ALA A 71 1.73 19.47 -5.29
CA ALA A 71 1.05 18.22 -5.04
C ALA A 71 1.39 17.12 -6.08
N LYS A 72 1.74 17.47 -7.32
CA LYS A 72 2.19 16.52 -8.37
C LYS A 72 3.35 15.61 -7.94
N ARG A 73 4.12 16.01 -6.94
CA ARG A 73 5.23 15.21 -6.39
C ARG A 73 4.79 14.13 -5.41
N VAL A 74 3.57 14.22 -4.89
CA VAL A 74 3.08 13.41 -3.76
C VAL A 74 1.81 12.62 -4.14
N TYR A 75 1.01 13.12 -5.08
CA TYR A 75 -0.30 12.56 -5.41
C TYR A 75 -0.42 12.09 -6.86
N PRO A 76 -1.24 11.07 -7.10
CA PRO A 76 -1.64 10.68 -8.44
C PRO A 76 -2.32 11.85 -9.18
N ARG A 77 -1.97 12.01 -10.45
CA ARG A 77 -2.38 13.19 -11.25
C ARG A 77 -3.89 13.46 -11.29
N GLY A 78 -4.73 12.42 -11.25
CA GLY A 78 -6.19 12.54 -11.32
C GLY A 78 -6.88 13.06 -10.06
N MET A 79 -6.16 13.11 -8.92
CA MET A 79 -6.75 13.47 -7.62
C MET A 79 -6.55 14.94 -7.25
N ILE A 80 -5.51 15.57 -7.76
CA ILE A 80 -4.97 16.85 -7.25
C ILE A 80 -5.99 17.99 -7.26
N SER A 81 -6.86 18.07 -8.28
CA SER A 81 -7.87 19.13 -8.33
C SER A 81 -9.00 18.92 -7.33
N LYS A 82 -9.44 17.65 -7.16
CA LYS A 82 -10.48 17.28 -6.19
C LYS A 82 -10.00 17.51 -4.76
N GLU A 83 -8.74 17.23 -4.49
CA GLU A 83 -8.13 17.51 -3.19
C GLU A 83 -8.01 19.00 -2.92
N TYR A 84 -7.64 19.82 -3.91
CA TYR A 84 -7.61 21.27 -3.74
C TYR A 84 -8.96 21.82 -3.30
N ASP A 85 -10.03 21.38 -3.95
CA ASP A 85 -11.40 21.83 -3.63
C ASP A 85 -11.81 21.35 -2.23
N PHE A 86 -11.43 20.13 -1.85
CA PHE A 86 -11.64 19.61 -0.50
C PHE A 86 -10.89 20.42 0.57
N PHE A 87 -9.61 20.71 0.38
CA PHE A 87 -8.82 21.47 1.36
C PHE A 87 -9.29 22.92 1.56
N ASN A 88 -10.02 23.46 0.59
CA ASN A 88 -10.66 24.77 0.71
C ASN A 88 -12.10 24.72 1.22
N SER A 89 -12.62 23.52 1.52
CA SER A 89 -13.96 23.36 2.11
C SER A 89 -13.97 23.68 3.61
N PRO A 90 -15.15 23.92 4.22
CA PRO A 90 -15.29 24.13 5.65
C PRO A 90 -14.75 22.97 6.49
N LYS A 91 -14.26 23.26 7.70
CA LYS A 91 -13.87 22.23 8.68
C LYS A 91 -15.05 21.31 8.98
N GLY A 92 -14.75 20.03 9.17
CA GLY A 92 -15.77 18.99 9.35
C GLY A 92 -16.28 18.37 8.06
N THR A 93 -16.01 18.97 6.90
CA THR A 93 -16.37 18.39 5.59
C THR A 93 -15.72 17.02 5.44
N VAL A 94 -16.51 16.03 5.01
CA VAL A 94 -16.04 14.69 4.66
C VAL A 94 -16.06 14.56 3.14
N SER A 95 -15.00 14.05 2.57
CA SER A 95 -14.88 13.78 1.15
C SER A 95 -14.45 12.35 0.90
N HIS A 96 -15.01 11.74 -0.14
CA HIS A 96 -14.66 10.42 -0.64
C HIS A 96 -14.25 10.56 -2.11
N ILE A 97 -12.96 10.46 -2.37
CA ILE A 97 -12.41 10.60 -3.72
C ILE A 97 -12.07 9.20 -4.24
N LEU A 98 -12.82 8.73 -5.22
CA LEU A 98 -12.49 7.49 -5.91
C LEU A 98 -11.31 7.73 -6.86
N TYR A 99 -10.28 6.95 -6.70
CA TYR A 99 -9.12 6.88 -7.57
C TYR A 99 -9.08 5.51 -8.24
N GLU A 100 -9.33 5.52 -9.54
CA GLU A 100 -9.27 4.33 -10.39
C GLU A 100 -7.98 4.39 -11.21
N LYS A 101 -7.12 3.42 -10.99
CA LYS A 101 -5.87 3.31 -11.73
C LYS A 101 -5.88 2.05 -12.57
N GLN A 102 -6.00 2.22 -13.86
CA GLN A 102 -5.54 1.20 -14.76
C GLN A 102 -4.02 1.09 -14.60
N LEU A 103 -3.58 -0.02 -14.08
CA LEU A 103 -2.18 -0.42 -14.10
C LEU A 103 -1.86 -0.75 -15.56
N SER A 104 -1.66 0.30 -16.37
CA SER A 104 -1.38 0.11 -17.78
C SER A 104 -0.09 -0.67 -17.90
N ASN A 105 -0.09 -1.73 -18.70
CA ASN A 105 1.08 -2.44 -19.18
C ASN A 105 1.89 -1.51 -20.14
N ARG A 106 2.16 -0.27 -19.70
CA ARG A 106 3.06 0.66 -20.41
C ARG A 106 4.51 0.26 -20.25
N ARG A 107 4.74 -0.95 -19.76
CA ARG A 107 6.08 -1.52 -19.64
C ARG A 107 6.30 -2.46 -20.80
N ASP A 108 7.46 -2.33 -21.39
CA ASP A 108 7.92 -3.25 -22.44
C ASP A 108 8.04 -4.68 -21.92
N TYR A 109 8.07 -4.82 -20.58
CA TYR A 109 8.18 -6.10 -19.88
C TYR A 109 7.26 -6.18 -18.65
N VAL A 110 6.52 -7.27 -18.56
CA VAL A 110 5.74 -7.70 -17.38
C VAL A 110 6.17 -9.12 -17.03
N PHE A 111 6.59 -9.32 -15.79
CA PHE A 111 6.95 -10.65 -15.31
C PHE A 111 5.69 -11.53 -15.19
N ASP A 112 5.62 -12.60 -15.96
CA ASP A 112 4.51 -13.54 -16.03
C ASP A 112 4.78 -14.87 -15.33
N GLY A 113 6.00 -15.11 -14.87
CA GLY A 113 6.38 -16.30 -14.11
C GLY A 113 5.74 -16.39 -12.73
N ASN A 114 6.09 -17.40 -11.97
CA ASN A 114 5.59 -17.62 -10.63
C ASN A 114 5.97 -16.46 -9.69
N CYS A 115 5.02 -16.00 -8.89
CA CYS A 115 5.26 -14.91 -7.96
C CYS A 115 4.75 -15.29 -6.57
N SER A 116 5.58 -15.13 -5.54
CA SER A 116 5.20 -15.29 -4.15
C SER A 116 5.39 -13.99 -3.39
N LEU A 117 4.48 -13.70 -2.48
CA LEU A 117 4.52 -12.52 -1.61
C LEU A 117 4.72 -12.97 -0.17
N TYR A 118 5.82 -12.52 0.46
CA TYR A 118 6.10 -12.79 1.88
C TYR A 118 5.65 -11.62 2.73
N ILE A 119 4.84 -11.92 3.76
CA ILE A 119 4.25 -10.93 4.67
C ILE A 119 4.41 -11.35 6.13
N ASN A 120 4.38 -10.38 7.04
CA ASN A 120 4.30 -10.61 8.47
C ASN A 120 3.55 -9.49 9.22
N GLY A 121 3.45 -9.63 10.54
CA GLY A 121 2.76 -8.66 11.40
C GLY A 121 3.36 -7.24 11.41
N LEU A 122 4.49 -7.00 10.74
CA LEU A 122 5.06 -5.65 10.55
C LEU A 122 4.87 -5.13 9.12
N SER A 123 4.24 -5.92 8.24
CA SER A 123 3.79 -5.44 6.92
C SER A 123 2.57 -4.52 7.11
N MET A 124 2.73 -3.21 6.85
CA MET A 124 1.74 -2.19 7.22
C MET A 124 1.39 -1.28 6.04
N SER A 125 0.26 -0.57 6.12
CA SER A 125 -0.11 0.52 5.20
C SER A 125 -0.09 0.07 3.72
N ALA A 126 0.76 0.65 2.86
CA ALA A 126 0.87 0.27 1.45
C ALA A 126 1.18 -1.22 1.24
N SER A 127 1.87 -1.88 2.20
CA SER A 127 2.10 -3.32 2.17
C SER A 127 0.82 -4.13 2.31
N VAL A 128 -0.14 -3.65 3.11
CA VAL A 128 -1.49 -4.24 3.22
C VAL A 128 -2.23 -4.12 1.90
N LEU A 129 -2.18 -2.96 1.24
CA LEU A 129 -2.80 -2.73 -0.05
C LEU A 129 -2.19 -3.64 -1.13
N LEU A 130 -0.87 -3.82 -1.11
CA LEU A 130 -0.20 -4.77 -2.01
C LEU A 130 -0.71 -6.20 -1.80
N ALA A 131 -0.72 -6.67 -0.55
CA ALA A 131 -1.15 -8.02 -0.23
C ALA A 131 -2.63 -8.25 -0.58
N THR A 132 -3.49 -7.26 -0.35
CA THR A 132 -4.89 -7.29 -0.74
C THR A 132 -5.03 -7.42 -2.27
N TRP A 133 -4.37 -6.53 -3.02
CA TRP A 133 -4.40 -6.57 -4.48
C TRP A 133 -3.84 -7.90 -5.02
N PHE A 134 -2.77 -8.40 -4.44
CA PHE A 134 -2.09 -9.62 -4.85
C PHE A 134 -3.01 -10.84 -4.78
N LYS A 135 -3.79 -10.95 -3.69
CA LYS A 135 -4.82 -11.98 -3.52
C LYS A 135 -5.97 -11.80 -4.51
N GLU A 136 -6.50 -10.59 -4.63
CA GLU A 136 -7.61 -10.28 -5.51
C GLU A 136 -7.27 -10.49 -6.99
N ALA A 137 -6.03 -10.21 -7.40
CA ALA A 137 -5.54 -10.43 -8.75
C ALA A 137 -5.15 -11.90 -9.02
N ASN A 138 -5.22 -12.75 -7.99
CA ASN A 138 -4.73 -14.13 -8.05
C ASN A 138 -3.30 -14.22 -8.63
N ARG A 139 -2.43 -13.26 -8.20
CA ARG A 139 -1.10 -13.09 -8.79
C ARG A 139 -0.11 -14.18 -8.40
N GLY A 140 -0.39 -14.87 -7.32
CA GLY A 140 0.43 -15.96 -6.79
C GLY A 140 0.17 -16.23 -5.32
N LYS A 141 1.11 -16.89 -4.66
CA LYS A 141 0.95 -17.30 -3.25
C LYS A 141 1.31 -16.18 -2.29
N VAL A 142 0.48 -15.98 -1.26
CA VAL A 142 0.78 -15.12 -0.11
C VAL A 142 1.19 -16.02 1.06
N ILE A 143 2.39 -15.82 1.57
CA ILE A 143 3.04 -16.71 2.54
C ILE A 143 3.49 -15.89 3.77
N GLY A 144 3.25 -16.43 4.96
CA GLY A 144 3.72 -15.80 6.20
C GLY A 144 2.69 -15.75 7.32
N THR A 145 2.55 -14.59 7.95
CA THR A 145 1.56 -14.31 8.99
C THR A 145 0.78 -13.06 8.65
N PRO A 146 -0.42 -12.85 9.22
CA PRO A 146 -1.25 -11.67 8.92
C PRO A 146 -0.49 -10.36 9.01
N CYS A 147 -0.79 -9.43 8.09
CA CYS A 147 -0.29 -8.06 8.11
C CYS A 147 -0.85 -7.29 9.32
N PHE A 148 -0.18 -6.19 9.68
CA PHE A 148 -0.75 -5.20 10.59
C PHE A 148 -1.72 -4.29 9.83
N GLY A 149 -2.95 -4.77 9.65
CA GLY A 149 -4.02 -4.09 8.95
C GLY A 149 -5.02 -5.05 8.31
N SER A 150 -6.08 -4.50 7.77
CA SER A 150 -7.21 -5.24 7.18
C SER A 150 -7.26 -5.06 5.66
N PRO A 151 -7.70 -6.05 4.89
CA PRO A 151 -8.00 -5.90 3.46
C PRO A 151 -9.07 -4.84 3.18
N GLN A 152 -9.84 -4.43 4.19
CA GLN A 152 -10.83 -3.34 4.08
C GLN A 152 -10.21 -1.96 3.97
N GLY A 153 -8.90 -1.84 4.10
CA GLY A 153 -8.20 -0.61 3.92
C GLY A 153 -7.16 -0.30 5.00
N THR A 154 -6.52 0.82 4.81
CA THR A 154 -5.47 1.32 5.68
C THR A 154 -5.63 2.82 5.91
N HIS A 155 -4.79 3.37 6.78
CA HIS A 155 -4.79 4.79 7.11
C HIS A 155 -3.45 5.42 6.75
N GLY A 156 -3.49 6.70 6.39
CA GLY A 156 -2.32 7.45 5.94
C GLY A 156 -2.33 8.91 6.36
N ASN A 157 -1.36 9.67 5.85
CA ASN A 157 -1.17 11.09 6.13
C ASN A 157 -1.22 11.40 7.65
N PRO A 158 -0.36 10.79 8.48
CA PRO A 158 -0.41 11.03 9.91
C PRO A 158 -0.01 12.48 10.23
N ALA A 159 -0.81 13.11 11.11
CA ALA A 159 -0.44 14.33 11.79
C ALA A 159 0.06 13.98 13.19
N THR A 160 1.17 14.57 13.61
CA THR A 160 1.69 14.39 14.97
C THR A 160 1.31 15.59 15.83
N ILE A 161 0.66 15.32 16.95
CA ILE A 161 0.40 16.29 18.00
C ILE A 161 1.18 15.89 19.26
N PHE A 162 1.51 16.87 20.08
CA PHE A 162 2.16 16.63 21.36
C PHE A 162 1.19 16.91 22.50
N LEU A 163 1.10 15.98 23.44
CA LEU A 163 0.27 16.15 24.63
C LEU A 163 0.80 17.31 25.48
N LYS A 164 -0.09 18.21 25.87
CA LYS A 164 0.25 19.47 26.54
C LYS A 164 1.08 19.30 27.81
N TYR A 165 0.81 18.27 28.61
CA TYR A 165 1.44 18.09 29.92
C TYR A 165 2.59 17.10 29.91
N SER A 166 2.52 16.02 29.14
CA SER A 166 3.55 14.98 29.11
C SER A 166 4.57 15.17 27.98
N GLY A 167 4.25 16.00 26.97
CA GLY A 167 5.07 16.14 25.78
C GLY A 167 5.09 14.90 24.87
N LEU A 168 4.33 13.86 25.18
CA LEU A 168 4.31 12.64 24.38
C LEU A 168 3.69 12.88 23.00
N PRO A 169 4.31 12.39 21.93
CA PRO A 169 3.75 12.47 20.57
C PRO A 169 2.59 11.50 20.40
N ILE A 170 1.51 11.98 19.79
CA ILE A 170 0.40 11.15 19.28
C ILE A 170 0.32 11.33 17.79
N SER A 171 0.34 10.23 17.05
CA SER A 171 0.16 10.22 15.60
C SER A 171 -1.29 9.88 15.25
N ILE A 172 -1.96 10.79 14.54
CA ILE A 172 -3.36 10.66 14.15
C ILE A 172 -3.45 10.66 12.63
N SER A 173 -3.98 9.57 12.05
CA SER A 173 -4.20 9.50 10.60
C SER A 173 -5.31 10.44 10.15
N THR A 174 -5.08 11.18 9.07
CA THR A 174 -6.03 12.14 8.49
C THR A 174 -6.67 11.63 7.19
N LEU A 175 -6.26 10.45 6.73
CA LEU A 175 -6.70 9.80 5.50
C LEU A 175 -7.01 8.34 5.77
N LYS A 176 -8.14 7.84 5.23
CA LYS A 176 -8.44 6.42 5.09
C LYS A 176 -8.38 6.03 3.61
N LEU A 177 -7.70 4.94 3.30
CA LEU A 177 -7.56 4.34 1.98
C LEU A 177 -8.33 3.03 1.97
N THR A 178 -9.35 2.91 1.12
CA THR A 178 -10.21 1.72 1.03
C THR A 178 -10.13 1.15 -0.38
N PRO A 179 -9.72 -0.10 -0.59
CA PRO A 179 -9.81 -0.77 -1.87
C PRO A 179 -11.27 -0.81 -2.36
N LYS A 180 -11.48 -0.62 -3.66
CA LYS A 180 -12.82 -0.61 -4.25
C LYS A 180 -13.47 -1.98 -4.30
N ASN A 181 -12.67 -3.03 -4.42
CA ASN A 181 -13.18 -4.38 -4.61
C ASN A 181 -13.70 -4.98 -3.31
N LYS A 182 -14.96 -5.39 -3.34
CA LYS A 182 -15.79 -5.78 -2.19
C LYS A 182 -15.56 -7.21 -1.67
N GLN A 183 -14.56 -7.96 -2.12
CA GLN A 183 -14.27 -9.27 -1.49
C GLN A 183 -13.86 -9.16 -0.02
N SER A 184 -13.66 -7.93 0.43
CA SER A 184 -13.32 -7.59 1.82
C SER A 184 -14.54 -7.32 2.72
N GLU A 185 -15.75 -7.69 2.34
CA GLU A 185 -16.92 -7.54 3.22
C GLU A 185 -16.85 -8.43 4.47
N ASN A 186 -16.00 -9.46 4.43
CA ASN A 186 -15.65 -10.23 5.61
C ASN A 186 -14.59 -9.49 6.43
N PHE A 187 -14.97 -9.05 7.62
CA PHE A 187 -14.06 -8.51 8.64
C PHE A 187 -13.02 -9.59 9.01
N GLY A 188 -11.92 -9.64 8.30
CA GLY A 188 -10.90 -10.63 8.50
C GLY A 188 -9.53 -10.18 8.04
N ASP A 189 -8.54 -10.95 8.40
CA ASP A 189 -7.16 -10.79 7.94
C ASP A 189 -7.02 -11.21 6.47
N ILE A 190 -5.96 -10.72 5.83
CA ILE A 190 -5.55 -11.22 4.52
C ILE A 190 -5.24 -12.71 4.66
N GLN A 191 -5.98 -13.53 3.90
CA GLN A 191 -5.81 -14.98 3.93
C GLN A 191 -4.48 -15.39 3.29
N MET A 192 -3.64 -16.06 4.04
CA MET A 192 -2.40 -16.65 3.54
C MET A 192 -2.66 -18.00 2.88
N ASP A 193 -1.94 -18.28 1.80
CA ASP A 193 -1.93 -19.60 1.18
C ASP A 193 -1.08 -20.58 2.00
N LYS A 194 -0.09 -20.03 2.70
CA LYS A 194 0.75 -20.80 3.65
C LYS A 194 1.15 -19.95 4.83
N THR A 195 0.89 -20.44 6.02
CA THR A 195 1.35 -19.81 7.26
C THR A 195 2.75 -20.28 7.62
N ILE A 196 3.68 -19.36 7.81
CA ILE A 196 5.02 -19.59 8.32
C ILE A 196 5.25 -18.71 9.54
N ARG A 197 5.67 -19.31 10.64
CA ARG A 197 6.00 -18.61 11.89
C ARG A 197 7.39 -18.97 12.34
N PHE A 198 8.12 -18.02 12.90
CA PHE A 198 9.38 -18.29 13.58
C PHE A 198 9.13 -19.14 14.83
N THR A 199 9.89 -20.20 14.98
CA THR A 199 9.92 -20.99 16.20
C THR A 199 11.05 -20.50 17.12
N LYS A 200 11.00 -20.86 18.41
CA LYS A 200 12.11 -20.60 19.34
C LYS A 200 13.43 -21.24 18.85
N LYS A 201 13.34 -22.38 18.14
CA LYS A 201 14.50 -23.03 17.55
C LYS A 201 15.10 -22.22 16.41
N ASP A 202 14.27 -21.71 15.50
CA ASP A 202 14.74 -20.87 14.38
C ASP A 202 15.47 -19.63 14.91
N LEU A 203 14.86 -18.93 15.89
CA LEU A 203 15.48 -17.77 16.52
C LEU A 203 16.82 -18.08 17.18
N ARG A 204 16.91 -19.20 17.91
CA ARG A 204 18.18 -19.63 18.56
C ARG A 204 19.27 -19.99 17.55
N MET A 205 18.88 -20.51 16.39
CA MET A 205 19.80 -20.94 15.34
C MET A 205 20.09 -19.84 14.31
N GLY A 206 19.47 -18.66 14.41
CA GLY A 206 19.58 -17.57 13.43
C GLY A 206 19.08 -17.99 12.04
N LYS A 207 18.10 -18.92 11.96
CA LYS A 207 17.58 -19.42 10.69
C LYS A 207 16.27 -18.74 10.34
N ASP A 208 16.16 -18.30 9.08
CA ASP A 208 14.90 -17.85 8.52
C ASP A 208 14.08 -19.04 7.99
N PRO A 209 12.90 -19.36 8.59
CA PRO A 209 12.10 -20.50 8.14
C PRO A 209 11.57 -20.33 6.69
N PHE A 210 11.59 -19.11 6.13
CA PHE A 210 11.19 -18.84 4.75
C PHE A 210 12.24 -19.29 3.72
N GLU A 211 13.51 -19.46 4.09
CA GLU A 211 14.55 -19.97 3.19
C GLU A 211 14.20 -21.36 2.61
N LYS A 212 13.48 -22.18 3.39
CA LYS A 212 13.03 -23.50 2.93
C LYS A 212 11.98 -23.42 1.81
N GLU A 213 11.32 -22.30 1.65
CA GLU A 213 10.34 -22.10 0.57
C GLU A 213 11.01 -21.71 -0.73
N LEU A 214 12.13 -20.98 -0.66
CA LEU A 214 12.92 -20.59 -1.82
C LEU A 214 13.53 -21.77 -2.56
N SER A 215 13.72 -22.89 -1.85
CA SER A 215 14.36 -24.11 -2.41
C SER A 215 13.36 -25.14 -2.94
N ARG A 216 12.04 -24.85 -2.93
CA ARG A 216 10.97 -25.78 -3.33
C ARG A 216 10.27 -25.43 -4.64
N ASP A 217 10.56 -24.28 -5.20
CA ASP A 217 10.09 -23.80 -6.51
C ASP A 217 11.20 -23.92 -7.55
#